data_7a5d6be7b19c45ebe10d30a57099c633
#
_entry.id   7a5d6be7b19c45ebe10d30a57099c633
#
_cell.length_a   1.000
_cell.length_b   1.000
_cell.length_c   1.000
_cell.angle_alpha   90.00
_cell.angle_beta   90.00
_cell.angle_gamma   90.00
#
_symmetry.space_group_name_H-M   'P 1'
#
loop_
_entity.id
_entity.type
_entity.pdbx_description
1 polymer ?
#
loop_
_entity_poly.entity_id
_entity_poly.type
_entity_poly.pdbx_seq_one_letter_code
_entity_poly.pdbx_strand_id
1 'polypeptide(L)'
;MKTRKIGLANYLAYGAGDFLGAGTTALTAAWLLYFYTTFCGLTPIEATLIFAAARVLDAVVSPLMGFLTDNFGTTWLGKRFGRRKFFILLGIPCVFSYSAMWVGEMGFWYYLATYLLFDMVYTMILVPYETLVPEMTDDFKQKTKFSGARISMAQMSAILASFLPGILLSWLGKDNASSFFYASLVFSVLCAVMLTLVWCFTWERPREAWSEAALRAEAEKQNLTLDQSLNRLVIELSSTLRIKIFRQHLGMYLGGYIAQDVFNAVFTYYVVFVLMQEAAVASNLLGTMAIFQFIAVIAMIPLCIRFGPAPSYRMVVVLFGLSSLSYALLYYAGLSDVYSLLLLISAVAGLGRGGINYVPWNTYTYIADVDEAITGQRREGIFAGIMTLTRKASQAGAVMLVGIIMQLSGFVSGQKIQPEGVSHTILLILSVGTLVVLACGFLVSLRFKLNLHTHSVLRSETLRMRELGYAQSEQTSAEHRAVVELLAGMPYDCLWGNNNIGYLNRHKPAAPALIKGGALNSTYTRG
;
A
#
# COMPACT_ATOMS: atom_id res chain seq x y z
N MET A 1 -16.68 -31.25 12.25
CA MET A 1 -15.45 -31.03 11.41
C MET A 1 -14.24 -30.98 12.32
N LYS A 2 -13.16 -31.76 12.05
CA LYS A 2 -11.88 -31.59 12.76
C LYS A 2 -11.31 -30.23 12.37
N THR A 3 -11.35 -29.26 13.28
CA THR A 3 -10.68 -27.95 13.08
C THR A 3 -9.19 -28.22 12.87
N ARG A 4 -8.68 -27.89 11.70
CA ARG A 4 -7.24 -28.02 11.40
C ARG A 4 -6.47 -27.17 12.41
N LYS A 5 -5.54 -27.76 13.16
CA LYS A 5 -4.71 -27.01 14.11
C LYS A 5 -3.79 -26.08 13.33
N ILE A 6 -3.91 -24.78 13.59
CA ILE A 6 -3.04 -23.77 13.03
C ILE A 6 -1.81 -23.63 13.93
N GLY A 7 -0.63 -23.89 13.38
CA GLY A 7 0.65 -23.79 14.07
C GLY A 7 1.52 -22.66 13.53
N LEU A 8 2.71 -22.48 14.13
CA LEU A 8 3.69 -21.48 13.71
C LEU A 8 4.08 -21.62 12.24
N ALA A 9 4.21 -22.85 11.74
CA ALA A 9 4.53 -23.11 10.33
C ALA A 9 3.50 -22.52 9.36
N ASN A 10 2.22 -22.53 9.71
CA ASN A 10 1.17 -21.95 8.86
C ASN A 10 1.23 -20.42 8.85
N TYR A 11 1.55 -19.77 9.99
CA TYR A 11 1.72 -18.32 10.05
C TYR A 11 2.91 -17.86 9.21
N LEU A 12 4.07 -18.53 9.38
CA LEU A 12 5.29 -18.19 8.65
C LEU A 12 5.15 -18.46 7.15
N ALA A 13 4.58 -19.61 6.79
CA ALA A 13 4.35 -19.96 5.40
C ALA A 13 3.37 -19.00 4.70
N TYR A 14 2.29 -18.60 5.37
CA TYR A 14 1.42 -17.56 4.82
C TYR A 14 2.17 -16.23 4.68
N GLY A 15 2.89 -15.81 5.72
CA GLY A 15 3.68 -14.57 5.66
C GLY A 15 4.68 -14.54 4.51
N ALA A 16 5.24 -15.71 4.16
CA ALA A 16 6.19 -15.86 3.06
C ALA A 16 5.67 -15.39 1.69
N GLY A 17 4.34 -15.36 1.48
CA GLY A 17 3.77 -14.84 0.24
C GLY A 17 4.03 -13.35 0.01
N ASP A 18 4.12 -12.56 1.07
CA ASP A 18 4.42 -11.12 0.96
C ASP A 18 5.92 -10.84 0.67
N PHE A 19 6.74 -11.88 0.64
CA PHE A 19 8.10 -11.82 0.14
C PHE A 19 8.13 -11.39 -1.33
N LEU A 20 7.20 -11.92 -2.14
CA LEU A 20 6.97 -11.46 -3.51
C LEU A 20 6.49 -10.00 -3.51
N GLY A 21 5.47 -9.67 -2.70
CA GLY A 21 4.83 -8.35 -2.70
C GLY A 21 5.78 -7.21 -2.38
N ALA A 22 6.46 -7.28 -1.24
CA ALA A 22 7.31 -6.21 -0.77
C ALA A 22 8.70 -6.19 -1.44
N GLY A 23 9.31 -7.34 -1.65
CA GLY A 23 10.67 -7.40 -2.15
C GLY A 23 10.80 -7.04 -3.61
N THR A 24 9.91 -7.56 -4.49
CA THR A 24 9.95 -7.19 -5.91
C THR A 24 9.66 -5.70 -6.11
N THR A 25 8.72 -5.15 -5.35
CA THR A 25 8.42 -3.71 -5.39
C THR A 25 9.58 -2.86 -4.87
N ALA A 26 10.27 -3.28 -3.80
CA ALA A 26 11.44 -2.57 -3.27
C ALA A 26 12.59 -2.56 -4.28
N LEU A 27 12.92 -3.72 -4.87
CA LEU A 27 13.96 -3.84 -5.88
C LEU A 27 13.63 -3.01 -7.14
N THR A 28 12.40 -3.11 -7.61
CA THR A 28 11.93 -2.35 -8.79
C THR A 28 11.96 -0.84 -8.53
N ALA A 29 11.43 -0.38 -7.40
CA ALA A 29 11.37 1.06 -7.07
C ALA A 29 12.76 1.70 -6.89
N ALA A 30 13.73 0.94 -6.39
CA ALA A 30 15.07 1.44 -6.13
C ALA A 30 15.99 1.40 -7.35
N TRP A 31 15.81 0.42 -8.23
CA TRP A 31 16.84 0.07 -9.21
C TRP A 31 16.38 0.04 -10.66
N LEU A 32 15.09 -0.23 -10.94
CA LEU A 32 14.69 -0.50 -12.31
C LEU A 32 14.80 0.73 -13.22
N LEU A 33 14.45 1.91 -12.71
CA LEU A 33 14.59 3.15 -13.47
C LEU A 33 16.06 3.42 -13.80
N TYR A 34 16.96 3.26 -12.82
CA TYR A 34 18.40 3.38 -12.99
C TYR A 34 18.93 2.34 -14.00
N PHE A 35 18.49 1.09 -13.91
CA PHE A 35 18.88 0.03 -14.83
C PHE A 35 18.46 0.34 -16.26
N TYR A 36 17.21 0.74 -16.48
CA TYR A 36 16.71 1.04 -17.83
C TYR A 36 17.42 2.23 -18.48
N THR A 37 17.73 3.27 -17.73
CA THR A 37 18.39 4.46 -18.30
C THR A 37 19.90 4.33 -18.40
N THR A 38 20.55 3.57 -17.52
CA THR A 38 22.02 3.45 -17.47
C THR A 38 22.54 2.31 -18.33
N PHE A 39 21.86 1.14 -18.30
CA PHE A 39 22.34 -0.06 -18.97
C PHE A 39 21.53 -0.44 -20.22
N CYS A 40 20.29 0.02 -20.35
CA CYS A 40 19.42 -0.36 -21.47
C CYS A 40 19.24 0.77 -22.49
N GLY A 41 19.79 1.96 -22.23
CA GLY A 41 19.76 3.08 -23.16
C GLY A 41 18.39 3.76 -23.32
N LEU A 42 17.38 3.41 -22.49
CA LEU A 42 16.10 4.09 -22.53
C LEU A 42 16.23 5.52 -21.99
N THR A 43 15.43 6.42 -22.57
CA THR A 43 15.28 7.76 -22.01
C THR A 43 14.51 7.73 -20.69
N PRO A 44 14.68 8.72 -19.80
CA PRO A 44 13.92 8.79 -18.54
C PRO A 44 12.40 8.76 -18.75
N ILE A 45 11.88 9.41 -19.81
CA ILE A 45 10.44 9.37 -20.14
C ILE A 45 10.01 7.96 -20.56
N GLU A 46 10.75 7.29 -21.43
CA GLU A 46 10.43 5.91 -21.83
C GLU A 46 10.41 4.97 -20.64
N ALA A 47 11.43 5.02 -19.80
CA ALA A 47 11.50 4.20 -18.60
C ALA A 47 10.32 4.45 -17.63
N THR A 48 9.98 5.71 -17.36
CA THR A 48 8.87 6.04 -16.47
C THR A 48 7.49 5.80 -17.08
N LEU A 49 7.37 5.86 -18.42
CA LEU A 49 6.15 5.50 -19.14
C LEU A 49 5.81 4.00 -18.96
N ILE A 50 6.83 3.13 -18.94
CA ILE A 50 6.65 1.70 -18.65
C ILE A 50 6.00 1.50 -17.27
N PHE A 51 6.49 2.21 -16.24
CA PHE A 51 5.89 2.17 -14.90
C PHE A 51 4.44 2.67 -14.89
N ALA A 52 4.18 3.78 -15.56
CA ALA A 52 2.85 4.37 -15.62
C ALA A 52 1.85 3.44 -16.33
N ALA A 53 2.25 2.84 -17.46
CA ALA A 53 1.43 1.90 -18.20
C ALA A 53 1.07 0.67 -17.36
N ALA A 54 2.03 0.12 -16.60
CA ALA A 54 1.77 -1.00 -15.70
C ALA A 54 0.77 -0.64 -14.59
N ARG A 55 0.86 0.55 -13.99
CA ARG A 55 -0.10 0.98 -12.95
C ARG A 55 -1.52 1.13 -13.50
N VAL A 56 -1.66 1.61 -14.75
CA VAL A 56 -2.97 1.68 -15.44
C VAL A 56 -3.52 0.27 -15.70
N LEU A 57 -2.68 -0.63 -16.19
CA LEU A 57 -3.07 -2.02 -16.42
C LEU A 57 -3.51 -2.70 -15.12
N ASP A 58 -2.74 -2.55 -14.04
CA ASP A 58 -3.03 -3.14 -12.73
C ASP A 58 -4.37 -2.64 -12.14
N ALA A 59 -4.72 -1.36 -12.37
CA ALA A 59 -6.02 -0.82 -11.97
C ALA A 59 -7.21 -1.55 -12.62
N VAL A 60 -7.02 -2.10 -13.83
CA VAL A 60 -8.04 -2.87 -14.55
C VAL A 60 -7.95 -4.35 -14.20
N VAL A 61 -6.73 -4.91 -14.16
CA VAL A 61 -6.50 -6.35 -13.95
C VAL A 61 -6.85 -6.77 -12.53
N SER A 62 -6.61 -5.94 -11.50
CA SER A 62 -6.90 -6.28 -10.11
C SER A 62 -8.37 -6.64 -9.85
N PRO A 63 -9.38 -5.83 -10.26
CA PRO A 63 -10.80 -6.21 -10.14
C PRO A 63 -11.17 -7.43 -10.98
N LEU A 64 -10.60 -7.56 -12.19
CA LEU A 64 -10.83 -8.72 -13.06
C LEU A 64 -10.33 -10.01 -12.42
N MET A 65 -9.14 -9.99 -11.79
CA MET A 65 -8.60 -11.13 -11.06
C MET A 65 -9.44 -11.48 -9.84
N GLY A 66 -9.98 -10.50 -9.11
CA GLY A 66 -10.93 -10.75 -8.04
C GLY A 66 -12.16 -11.50 -8.52
N PHE A 67 -12.79 -11.00 -9.60
CA PHE A 67 -13.94 -11.66 -10.21
C PHE A 67 -13.61 -13.08 -10.75
N LEU A 68 -12.47 -13.23 -11.43
CA LEU A 68 -12.03 -14.51 -11.97
C LEU A 68 -11.81 -15.54 -10.85
N THR A 69 -11.10 -15.17 -9.78
CA THR A 69 -10.79 -16.08 -8.66
C THR A 69 -12.04 -16.49 -7.90
N ASP A 70 -13.00 -15.60 -7.72
CA ASP A 70 -14.25 -15.91 -7.03
C ASP A 70 -15.10 -16.91 -7.84
N ASN A 71 -15.09 -16.84 -9.18
CA ASN A 71 -15.86 -17.72 -10.05
C ASN A 71 -15.13 -19.00 -10.47
N PHE A 72 -13.81 -19.06 -10.29
CA PHE A 72 -12.97 -20.18 -10.74
C PHE A 72 -13.30 -21.54 -10.10
N GLY A 73 -13.90 -21.53 -8.92
CA GLY A 73 -14.28 -22.73 -8.18
C GLY A 73 -15.27 -23.66 -8.90
N THR A 74 -15.96 -23.17 -9.95
CA THR A 74 -16.87 -23.98 -10.78
C THR A 74 -16.13 -24.80 -11.83
N THR A 75 -14.90 -24.42 -12.20
CA THR A 75 -14.08 -25.08 -13.20
C THR A 75 -13.48 -26.39 -12.70
N TRP A 76 -13.08 -27.27 -13.61
CA TRP A 76 -12.40 -28.53 -13.25
C TRP A 76 -11.09 -28.30 -12.50
N LEU A 77 -10.28 -27.32 -12.92
CA LEU A 77 -9.03 -26.96 -12.26
C LEU A 77 -9.27 -26.36 -10.86
N GLY A 78 -10.28 -25.51 -10.72
CA GLY A 78 -10.66 -24.92 -9.44
C GLY A 78 -11.17 -25.96 -8.44
N LYS A 79 -11.90 -26.98 -8.89
CA LYS A 79 -12.33 -28.10 -8.06
C LYS A 79 -11.16 -28.98 -7.59
N ARG A 80 -10.13 -29.17 -8.45
CA ARG A 80 -8.99 -30.04 -8.16
C ARG A 80 -7.93 -29.38 -7.28
N PHE A 81 -7.58 -28.11 -7.55
CA PHE A 81 -6.46 -27.40 -6.92
C PHE A 81 -6.90 -26.30 -5.96
N GLY A 82 -8.19 -25.99 -5.89
CA GLY A 82 -8.73 -24.85 -5.17
C GLY A 82 -8.90 -23.62 -6.08
N ARG A 83 -9.89 -22.77 -5.78
CA ARG A 83 -10.22 -21.61 -6.62
C ARG A 83 -9.15 -20.51 -6.57
N ARG A 84 -8.49 -20.33 -5.43
CA ARG A 84 -7.43 -19.34 -5.19
C ARG A 84 -6.04 -19.96 -5.24
N LYS A 85 -5.90 -21.15 -4.65
CA LYS A 85 -4.63 -21.87 -4.61
C LYS A 85 -4.11 -22.26 -6.00
N PHE A 86 -4.99 -22.47 -6.97
CA PHE A 86 -4.59 -22.72 -8.35
C PHE A 86 -3.75 -21.57 -8.92
N PHE A 87 -4.14 -20.32 -8.69
CA PHE A 87 -3.40 -19.16 -9.18
C PHE A 87 -2.05 -18.99 -8.48
N ILE A 88 -1.96 -19.34 -7.20
CA ILE A 88 -0.67 -19.37 -6.48
C ILE A 88 0.24 -20.44 -7.07
N LEU A 89 -0.29 -21.64 -7.34
CA LEU A 89 0.45 -22.73 -7.97
C LEU A 89 0.96 -22.36 -9.36
N LEU A 90 0.10 -21.77 -10.19
CA LEU A 90 0.45 -21.26 -11.52
C LEU A 90 1.49 -20.14 -11.42
N GLY A 91 1.42 -19.34 -10.38
CA GLY A 91 2.35 -18.25 -10.10
C GLY A 91 3.79 -18.72 -9.85
N ILE A 92 4.00 -19.93 -9.31
CA ILE A 92 5.34 -20.43 -8.99
C ILE A 92 6.27 -20.44 -10.22
N PRO A 93 5.92 -21.03 -11.36
CA PRO A 93 6.75 -20.92 -12.56
C PRO A 93 6.67 -19.51 -13.20
N CYS A 94 5.52 -18.83 -13.13
CA CYS A 94 5.35 -17.54 -13.79
C CYS A 94 6.13 -16.40 -13.11
N VAL A 95 6.54 -16.54 -11.84
CA VAL A 95 7.32 -15.50 -11.14
C VAL A 95 8.68 -15.23 -11.78
N PHE A 96 9.22 -16.18 -12.56
CA PHE A 96 10.46 -15.98 -13.31
C PHE A 96 10.32 -14.92 -14.44
N SER A 97 9.10 -14.51 -14.81
CA SER A 97 8.87 -13.35 -15.67
C SER A 97 9.48 -12.06 -15.10
N TYR A 98 9.68 -11.99 -13.77
CA TYR A 98 10.38 -10.91 -13.11
C TYR A 98 11.81 -10.73 -13.63
N SER A 99 12.52 -11.83 -13.84
CA SER A 99 13.91 -11.78 -14.34
C SER A 99 13.99 -11.30 -15.80
N ALA A 100 12.93 -11.48 -16.59
CA ALA A 100 12.91 -10.98 -17.96
C ALA A 100 12.98 -9.45 -18.05
N MET A 101 12.52 -8.73 -17.02
CA MET A 101 12.59 -7.26 -16.97
C MET A 101 14.04 -6.73 -16.82
N TRP A 102 14.97 -7.58 -16.39
CA TRP A 102 16.35 -7.23 -16.04
C TRP A 102 17.38 -7.74 -17.06
N VAL A 103 16.93 -8.15 -18.25
CA VAL A 103 17.81 -8.49 -19.37
C VAL A 103 18.31 -7.18 -19.99
N GLY A 104 19.64 -7.04 -20.16
CA GLY A 104 20.23 -5.84 -20.75
C GLY A 104 20.05 -5.74 -22.27
N GLU A 105 20.31 -4.57 -22.83
CA GLU A 105 20.45 -4.29 -24.28
C GLU A 105 19.21 -4.60 -25.14
N MET A 106 18.01 -4.53 -24.55
CA MET A 106 16.75 -4.72 -25.25
C MET A 106 16.07 -3.37 -25.56
N GLY A 107 15.12 -3.36 -26.48
CA GLY A 107 14.37 -2.12 -26.85
C GLY A 107 13.19 -1.85 -25.94
N PHE A 108 12.63 -0.63 -26.05
CA PHE A 108 11.48 -0.14 -25.27
C PHE A 108 10.30 -1.13 -25.24
N TRP A 109 9.91 -1.69 -26.37
CA TRP A 109 8.78 -2.62 -26.47
C TRP A 109 8.98 -3.92 -25.71
N TYR A 110 10.23 -4.41 -25.64
CA TYR A 110 10.57 -5.58 -24.83
C TYR A 110 10.35 -5.29 -23.34
N TYR A 111 10.87 -4.17 -22.85
CA TYR A 111 10.73 -3.81 -21.44
C TYR A 111 9.29 -3.51 -21.07
N LEU A 112 8.53 -2.84 -21.94
CA LEU A 112 7.11 -2.64 -21.75
C LEU A 112 6.37 -3.98 -21.65
N ALA A 113 6.59 -4.90 -22.59
CA ALA A 113 5.92 -6.19 -22.60
C ALA A 113 6.26 -7.05 -21.39
N THR A 114 7.56 -7.14 -21.02
CA THR A 114 8.00 -7.94 -19.87
C THR A 114 7.54 -7.36 -18.54
N TYR A 115 7.51 -6.03 -18.39
CA TYR A 115 6.99 -5.39 -17.20
C TYR A 115 5.48 -5.61 -17.05
N LEU A 116 4.70 -5.41 -18.13
CA LEU A 116 3.25 -5.65 -18.11
C LEU A 116 2.94 -7.13 -17.83
N LEU A 117 3.71 -8.05 -18.41
CA LEU A 117 3.57 -9.49 -18.14
C LEU A 117 3.80 -9.79 -16.66
N PHE A 118 4.89 -9.28 -16.08
CA PHE A 118 5.18 -9.49 -14.67
C PHE A 118 4.10 -8.86 -13.77
N ASP A 119 3.62 -7.66 -14.07
CA ASP A 119 2.58 -6.99 -13.30
C ASP A 119 1.25 -7.78 -13.31
N MET A 120 0.90 -8.40 -14.45
CA MET A 120 -0.22 -9.33 -14.55
C MET A 120 -0.02 -10.59 -13.68
N VAL A 121 1.18 -11.18 -13.72
CA VAL A 121 1.55 -12.34 -12.87
C VAL A 121 1.50 -11.96 -11.39
N TYR A 122 2.04 -10.81 -11.04
CA TYR A 122 2.04 -10.27 -9.69
C TYR A 122 0.62 -10.13 -9.14
N THR A 123 -0.28 -9.51 -9.90
CA THR A 123 -1.69 -9.35 -9.53
C THR A 123 -2.42 -10.69 -9.47
N MET A 124 -2.14 -11.61 -10.40
CA MET A 124 -2.68 -12.97 -10.43
C MET A 124 -2.35 -13.75 -9.15
N ILE A 125 -1.18 -13.52 -8.57
CA ILE A 125 -0.75 -14.19 -7.33
C ILE A 125 -1.29 -13.49 -6.09
N LEU A 126 -1.14 -12.16 -6.00
CA LEU A 126 -1.42 -11.42 -4.78
C LEU A 126 -2.91 -11.30 -4.46
N VAL A 127 -3.76 -11.11 -5.45
CA VAL A 127 -5.22 -10.97 -5.22
C VAL A 127 -5.80 -12.20 -4.53
N PRO A 128 -5.60 -13.45 -5.02
CA PRO A 128 -6.07 -14.63 -4.30
C PRO A 128 -5.31 -14.89 -2.99
N TYR A 129 -4.03 -14.57 -2.91
CA TYR A 129 -3.22 -14.74 -1.70
C TYR A 129 -3.76 -13.90 -0.53
N GLU A 130 -4.05 -12.62 -0.74
CA GLU A 130 -4.55 -11.72 0.30
C GLU A 130 -5.90 -12.16 0.89
N THR A 131 -6.66 -12.90 0.12
CA THR A 131 -8.00 -13.39 0.49
C THR A 131 -8.00 -14.78 1.15
N LEU A 132 -6.84 -15.42 1.36
CA LEU A 132 -6.77 -16.76 1.98
C LEU A 132 -7.03 -16.76 3.49
N VAL A 133 -6.58 -15.76 4.25
CA VAL A 133 -6.71 -15.75 5.72
C VAL A 133 -8.15 -15.85 6.21
N PRO A 134 -9.11 -15.08 5.65
CA PRO A 134 -10.52 -15.23 6.00
C PRO A 134 -11.08 -16.62 5.76
N GLU A 135 -10.51 -17.40 4.83
CA GLU A 135 -10.92 -18.78 4.58
C GLU A 135 -10.27 -19.78 5.55
N MET A 136 -9.08 -19.48 6.03
CA MET A 136 -8.36 -20.37 6.94
C MET A 136 -8.90 -20.32 8.38
N THR A 137 -9.36 -19.13 8.83
CA THR A 137 -9.81 -18.94 10.20
C THR A 137 -10.78 -17.77 10.35
N ASP A 138 -11.72 -17.90 11.30
CA ASP A 138 -12.62 -16.82 11.73
C ASP A 138 -12.12 -16.17 13.04
N ASP A 139 -11.15 -16.80 13.74
CA ASP A 139 -10.62 -16.30 15.01
C ASP A 139 -9.75 -15.04 14.80
N PHE A 140 -10.13 -13.98 15.51
CA PHE A 140 -9.42 -12.69 15.47
C PHE A 140 -7.95 -12.79 15.87
N LYS A 141 -7.63 -13.56 16.91
CA LYS A 141 -6.24 -13.73 17.39
C LYS A 141 -5.37 -14.41 16.33
N GLN A 142 -5.92 -15.39 15.63
CA GLN A 142 -5.21 -16.08 14.55
C GLN A 142 -5.01 -15.17 13.33
N LYS A 143 -6.04 -14.42 12.93
CA LYS A 143 -5.91 -13.41 11.86
C LYS A 143 -4.82 -12.38 12.16
N THR A 144 -4.75 -11.91 13.41
CA THR A 144 -3.69 -10.98 13.85
C THR A 144 -2.29 -11.60 13.75
N LYS A 145 -2.14 -12.89 14.10
CA LYS A 145 -0.85 -13.59 13.95
C LYS A 145 -0.44 -13.75 12.47
N PHE A 146 -1.39 -14.06 11.59
CA PHE A 146 -1.14 -14.12 10.14
C PHE A 146 -0.69 -12.76 9.60
N SER A 147 -1.37 -11.68 9.98
CA SER A 147 -0.98 -10.31 9.58
C SER A 147 0.40 -9.93 10.11
N GLY A 148 0.71 -10.27 11.35
CA GLY A 148 2.04 -10.03 11.94
C GLY A 148 3.17 -10.78 11.19
N ALA A 149 2.96 -12.05 10.87
CA ALA A 149 3.91 -12.85 10.08
C ALA A 149 4.10 -12.25 8.66
N ARG A 150 3.01 -11.83 8.02
CA ARG A 150 3.02 -11.18 6.72
C ARG A 150 3.88 -9.91 6.73
N ILE A 151 3.63 -8.99 7.67
CA ILE A 151 4.38 -7.74 7.79
C ILE A 151 5.87 -8.01 8.06
N SER A 152 6.19 -8.98 8.93
CA SER A 152 7.59 -9.33 9.23
C SER A 152 8.32 -9.85 7.99
N MET A 153 7.70 -10.75 7.22
CA MET A 153 8.28 -11.28 6.00
C MET A 153 8.41 -10.23 4.89
N ALA A 154 7.46 -9.31 4.78
CA ALA A 154 7.54 -8.15 3.89
C ALA A 154 8.78 -7.30 4.17
N GLN A 155 9.05 -6.98 5.44
CA GLN A 155 10.21 -6.18 5.82
C GLN A 155 11.54 -6.92 5.56
N MET A 156 11.60 -8.22 5.88
CA MET A 156 12.78 -9.04 5.58
C MET A 156 13.07 -9.08 4.08
N SER A 157 12.05 -9.24 3.27
CA SER A 157 12.17 -9.23 1.80
C SER A 157 12.66 -7.89 1.27
N ALA A 158 12.14 -6.78 1.79
CA ALA A 158 12.57 -5.43 1.39
C ALA A 158 14.04 -5.15 1.75
N ILE A 159 14.49 -5.61 2.93
CA ILE A 159 15.90 -5.50 3.35
C ILE A 159 16.79 -6.31 2.39
N LEU A 160 16.43 -7.57 2.12
CA LEU A 160 17.19 -8.41 1.20
C LEU A 160 17.25 -7.82 -0.21
N ALA A 161 16.10 -7.35 -0.73
CA ALA A 161 16.00 -6.71 -2.05
C ALA A 161 16.87 -5.46 -2.17
N SER A 162 17.07 -4.73 -1.06
CA SER A 162 17.92 -3.54 -1.05
C SER A 162 19.40 -3.86 -1.10
N PHE A 163 19.87 -4.91 -0.41
CA PHE A 163 21.29 -5.27 -0.37
C PHE A 163 21.74 -6.16 -1.55
N LEU A 164 20.84 -6.97 -2.10
CA LEU A 164 21.20 -8.01 -3.07
C LEU A 164 21.91 -7.47 -4.33
N PRO A 165 21.46 -6.38 -4.97
CA PRO A 165 22.18 -5.85 -6.13
C PRO A 165 23.61 -5.41 -5.81
N GLY A 166 23.82 -4.75 -4.67
CA GLY A 166 25.15 -4.30 -4.24
C GLY A 166 26.12 -5.44 -3.97
N ILE A 167 25.64 -6.52 -3.35
CA ILE A 167 26.46 -7.74 -3.12
C ILE A 167 26.90 -8.32 -4.46
N LEU A 168 25.99 -8.45 -5.41
CA LEU A 168 26.31 -9.03 -6.73
C LEU A 168 27.19 -8.11 -7.58
N LEU A 169 26.97 -6.79 -7.52
CA LEU A 169 27.85 -5.82 -8.17
C LEU A 169 29.28 -5.87 -7.62
N SER A 170 29.45 -6.11 -6.31
CA SER A 170 30.77 -6.27 -5.73
C SER A 170 31.49 -7.56 -6.15
N TRP A 171 30.74 -8.63 -6.47
CA TRP A 171 31.29 -9.94 -6.86
C TRP A 171 31.51 -10.08 -8.36
N LEU A 172 30.58 -9.58 -9.19
CA LEU A 172 30.58 -9.77 -10.64
C LEU A 172 31.22 -8.62 -11.41
N GLY A 173 31.51 -7.51 -10.73
CA GLY A 173 32.08 -6.30 -11.33
C GLY A 173 31.12 -5.12 -11.33
N LYS A 174 31.69 -3.93 -11.13
CA LYS A 174 30.97 -2.69 -10.78
C LYS A 174 30.06 -2.14 -11.89
N ASP A 175 30.35 -2.46 -13.16
CA ASP A 175 29.65 -1.93 -14.33
C ASP A 175 28.93 -3.03 -15.12
N ASN A 176 28.55 -4.11 -14.48
CA ASN A 176 27.99 -5.26 -15.20
C ASN A 176 26.46 -5.29 -15.10
N ALA A 177 25.76 -5.01 -16.20
CA ALA A 177 24.30 -5.14 -16.31
C ALA A 177 23.78 -6.53 -15.89
N SER A 178 24.57 -7.58 -16.13
CA SER A 178 24.20 -8.95 -15.76
C SER A 178 24.05 -9.14 -14.25
N SER A 179 24.65 -8.28 -13.40
CA SER A 179 24.49 -8.34 -11.96
C SER A 179 23.02 -8.13 -11.54
N PHE A 180 22.29 -7.26 -12.22
CA PHE A 180 20.87 -7.04 -11.99
C PHE A 180 20.01 -8.22 -12.43
N PHE A 181 20.37 -8.85 -13.57
CA PHE A 181 19.71 -10.06 -14.03
C PHE A 181 19.90 -11.20 -13.03
N TYR A 182 21.13 -11.45 -12.56
CA TYR A 182 21.37 -12.48 -11.54
C TYR A 182 20.70 -12.16 -10.20
N ALA A 183 20.67 -10.88 -9.79
CA ALA A 183 19.94 -10.45 -8.59
C ALA A 183 18.44 -10.78 -8.71
N SER A 184 17.84 -10.46 -9.86
CA SER A 184 16.43 -10.75 -10.12
C SER A 184 16.15 -12.25 -10.20
N LEU A 185 17.07 -13.03 -10.75
CA LEU A 185 16.95 -14.49 -10.84
C LEU A 185 17.00 -15.14 -9.45
N VAL A 186 17.98 -14.77 -8.62
CA VAL A 186 18.08 -15.22 -7.22
C VAL A 186 16.79 -14.86 -6.47
N PHE A 187 16.31 -13.64 -6.67
CA PHE A 187 15.07 -13.18 -6.03
C PHE A 187 13.85 -13.94 -6.52
N SER A 188 13.76 -14.24 -7.83
CA SER A 188 12.68 -15.05 -8.41
C SER A 188 12.68 -16.48 -7.87
N VAL A 189 13.86 -17.10 -7.70
CA VAL A 189 13.98 -18.42 -7.06
C VAL A 189 13.49 -18.39 -5.62
N LEU A 190 13.90 -17.38 -4.85
CA LEU A 190 13.41 -17.21 -3.47
C LEU A 190 11.90 -17.03 -3.44
N CYS A 191 11.33 -16.18 -4.31
CA CYS A 191 9.88 -16.01 -4.43
C CYS A 191 9.17 -17.31 -4.78
N ALA A 192 9.71 -18.11 -5.70
CA ALA A 192 9.14 -19.40 -6.07
C ALA A 192 9.12 -20.38 -4.90
N VAL A 193 10.21 -20.43 -4.11
CA VAL A 193 10.28 -21.23 -2.87
C VAL A 193 9.23 -20.74 -1.86
N MET A 194 9.15 -19.43 -1.62
CA MET A 194 8.18 -18.84 -0.68
C MET A 194 6.73 -19.10 -1.11
N LEU A 195 6.42 -18.95 -2.40
CA LEU A 195 5.09 -19.28 -2.93
C LEU A 195 4.77 -20.77 -2.81
N THR A 196 5.76 -21.65 -2.96
CA THR A 196 5.60 -23.09 -2.73
C THR A 196 5.24 -23.37 -1.27
N LEU A 197 5.89 -22.70 -0.31
CA LEU A 197 5.53 -22.81 1.12
C LEU A 197 4.10 -22.31 1.37
N VAL A 198 3.71 -21.17 0.77
CA VAL A 198 2.31 -20.70 0.85
C VAL A 198 1.37 -21.78 0.34
N TRP A 199 1.62 -22.33 -0.84
CA TRP A 199 0.76 -23.33 -1.46
C TRP A 199 0.65 -24.60 -0.61
N CYS A 200 1.75 -25.08 -0.02
CA CYS A 200 1.77 -26.30 0.79
C CYS A 200 1.07 -26.14 2.14
N PHE A 201 1.25 -25.02 2.83
CA PHE A 201 0.85 -24.84 4.24
C PHE A 201 -0.41 -23.99 4.44
N THR A 202 -1.04 -23.50 3.35
CA THR A 202 -2.33 -22.83 3.41
C THR A 202 -3.44 -23.70 2.81
N TRP A 203 -4.69 -23.38 3.11
CA TRP A 203 -5.85 -24.08 2.57
C TRP A 203 -7.03 -23.14 2.37
N GLU A 204 -7.95 -23.57 1.55
CA GLU A 204 -9.25 -22.91 1.35
C GLU A 204 -10.33 -23.67 2.14
N ARG A 205 -11.35 -22.93 2.55
CA ARG A 205 -12.51 -23.53 3.21
C ARG A 205 -13.35 -24.27 2.16
N PRO A 206 -13.68 -25.55 2.37
CA PRO A 206 -14.58 -26.27 1.49
C PRO A 206 -15.93 -25.56 1.39
N ARG A 207 -16.52 -25.53 0.21
CA ARG A 207 -17.79 -24.82 -0.05
C ARG A 207 -18.95 -25.34 0.83
N GLU A 208 -18.91 -26.61 1.18
CA GLU A 208 -19.87 -27.28 2.07
C GLU A 208 -19.81 -26.75 3.53
N ALA A 209 -18.74 -26.08 3.89
CA ALA A 209 -18.54 -25.49 5.22
C ALA A 209 -18.94 -24.02 5.31
N TRP A 210 -19.51 -23.48 4.25
CA TRP A 210 -19.95 -22.08 4.21
C TRP A 210 -21.30 -21.93 4.91
N SER A 211 -21.49 -20.81 5.62
CA SER A 211 -22.80 -20.48 6.16
C SER A 211 -23.80 -20.16 5.03
N GLU A 212 -25.09 -20.40 5.28
CA GLU A 212 -26.13 -20.03 4.32
C GLU A 212 -26.08 -18.54 3.91
N ALA A 213 -25.74 -17.66 4.86
CA ALA A 213 -25.58 -16.24 4.60
C ALA A 213 -24.40 -15.97 3.65
N ALA A 214 -23.28 -16.68 3.79
CA ALA A 214 -22.13 -16.57 2.89
C ALA A 214 -22.46 -17.11 1.49
N LEU A 215 -23.21 -18.22 1.41
CA LEU A 215 -23.67 -18.78 0.12
C LEU A 215 -24.63 -17.83 -0.60
N ARG A 216 -25.56 -17.18 0.12
CA ARG A 216 -26.46 -16.16 -0.46
C ARG A 216 -25.72 -14.95 -0.95
N ALA A 217 -24.79 -14.41 -0.16
CA ALA A 217 -23.96 -13.27 -0.54
C ALA A 217 -23.09 -13.56 -1.78
N GLU A 218 -22.62 -14.80 -1.93
CA GLU A 218 -21.88 -15.22 -3.12
C GLU A 218 -22.79 -15.39 -4.33
N ALA A 219 -23.97 -15.97 -4.16
CA ALA A 219 -24.96 -16.08 -5.23
C ALA A 219 -25.41 -14.70 -5.74
N GLU A 220 -25.57 -13.71 -4.85
CA GLU A 220 -25.85 -12.32 -5.24
C GLU A 220 -24.69 -11.71 -6.05
N LYS A 221 -23.44 -11.94 -5.63
CA LYS A 221 -22.27 -11.48 -6.39
C LYS A 221 -22.15 -12.14 -7.76
N GLN A 222 -22.43 -13.44 -7.86
CA GLN A 222 -22.39 -14.18 -9.13
C GLN A 222 -23.45 -13.72 -10.13
N ASN A 223 -24.57 -13.18 -9.66
CA ASN A 223 -25.64 -12.65 -10.51
C ASN A 223 -25.36 -11.23 -11.04
N LEU A 224 -24.32 -10.55 -10.52
CA LEU A 224 -23.92 -9.24 -11.03
C LEU A 224 -23.07 -9.40 -12.29
N THR A 225 -23.42 -8.64 -13.32
CA THR A 225 -22.54 -8.50 -14.49
C THR A 225 -21.25 -7.76 -14.09
N LEU A 226 -20.19 -7.93 -14.88
CA LEU A 226 -18.92 -7.24 -14.63
C LEU A 226 -19.12 -5.71 -14.56
N ASP A 227 -19.92 -5.16 -15.47
CA ASP A 227 -20.24 -3.73 -15.52
C ASP A 227 -20.96 -3.26 -14.26
N GLN A 228 -21.96 -4.00 -13.79
CA GLN A 228 -22.65 -3.70 -12.53
C GLN A 228 -21.72 -3.76 -11.32
N SER A 229 -20.80 -4.72 -11.29
CA SER A 229 -19.80 -4.86 -10.22
C SER A 229 -18.83 -3.70 -10.22
N LEU A 230 -18.34 -3.28 -11.39
CA LEU A 230 -17.44 -2.12 -11.54
C LEU A 230 -18.15 -0.81 -11.17
N ASN A 231 -19.36 -0.59 -11.64
CA ASN A 231 -20.15 0.60 -11.30
C ASN A 231 -20.42 0.69 -9.79
N ARG A 232 -20.78 -0.44 -9.18
CA ARG A 232 -20.96 -0.50 -7.73
C ARG A 232 -19.67 -0.16 -6.99
N LEU A 233 -18.53 -0.72 -7.42
CA LEU A 233 -17.22 -0.44 -6.84
C LEU A 233 -16.88 1.05 -6.95
N VAL A 234 -17.07 1.67 -8.11
CA VAL A 234 -16.81 3.11 -8.30
C VAL A 234 -17.68 3.97 -7.41
N ILE A 235 -18.98 3.64 -7.28
CA ILE A 235 -19.89 4.36 -6.39
C ILE A 235 -19.48 4.20 -4.93
N GLU A 236 -19.15 3.00 -4.50
CA GLU A 236 -18.70 2.71 -3.13
C GLU A 236 -17.39 3.42 -2.80
N LEU A 237 -16.39 3.36 -3.69
CA LEU A 237 -15.11 4.06 -3.53
C LEU A 237 -15.32 5.59 -3.48
N SER A 238 -16.15 6.15 -4.36
CA SER A 238 -16.40 7.59 -4.39
C SER A 238 -17.15 8.09 -3.13
N SER A 239 -17.97 7.25 -2.51
CA SER A 239 -18.70 7.57 -1.29
C SER A 239 -17.78 7.88 -0.12
N THR A 240 -16.62 7.21 -0.02
CA THR A 240 -15.65 7.44 1.05
C THR A 240 -15.00 8.82 0.95
N LEU A 241 -14.81 9.34 -0.27
CA LEU A 241 -14.20 10.65 -0.50
C LEU A 241 -15.08 11.82 -0.03
N ARG A 242 -16.34 11.59 0.31
CA ARG A 242 -17.21 12.61 0.90
C ARG A 242 -16.89 12.88 2.37
N ILE A 243 -16.32 11.91 3.06
CA ILE A 243 -15.98 12.03 4.47
C ILE A 243 -14.77 12.95 4.62
N LYS A 244 -14.96 14.09 5.32
CA LYS A 244 -13.93 15.12 5.49
C LYS A 244 -12.64 14.58 6.10
N ILE A 245 -12.78 13.81 7.19
CA ILE A 245 -11.63 13.24 7.90
C ILE A 245 -10.86 12.25 7.03
N PHE A 246 -11.55 11.50 6.15
CA PHE A 246 -10.91 10.59 5.22
C PHE A 246 -10.11 11.33 4.15
N ARG A 247 -10.62 12.44 3.59
CA ARG A 247 -9.84 13.26 2.65
C ARG A 247 -8.56 13.81 3.28
N GLN A 248 -8.63 14.24 4.55
CA GLN A 248 -7.45 14.68 5.29
C GLN A 248 -6.47 13.53 5.51
N HIS A 249 -6.97 12.36 5.90
CA HIS A 249 -6.15 11.16 6.03
C HIS A 249 -5.48 10.77 4.70
N LEU A 250 -6.24 10.78 3.62
CA LEU A 250 -5.73 10.47 2.29
C LEU A 250 -4.64 11.46 1.85
N GLY A 251 -4.80 12.75 2.19
CA GLY A 251 -3.77 13.77 1.95
C GLY A 251 -2.48 13.52 2.74
N MET A 252 -2.58 13.11 4.01
CA MET A 252 -1.42 12.70 4.81
C MET A 252 -0.75 11.44 4.20
N TYR A 253 -1.56 10.44 3.88
CA TYR A 253 -1.10 9.19 3.28
C TYR A 253 -0.35 9.42 1.97
N LEU A 254 -0.97 10.11 1.03
CA LEU A 254 -0.38 10.39 -0.28
C LEU A 254 0.84 11.32 -0.16
N GLY A 255 0.78 12.36 0.69
CA GLY A 255 1.91 13.26 0.93
C GLY A 255 3.18 12.52 1.39
N GLY A 256 3.03 11.57 2.30
CA GLY A 256 4.15 10.75 2.75
C GLY A 256 4.67 9.77 1.70
N TYR A 257 3.75 9.05 1.03
CA TYR A 257 4.12 8.02 0.06
C TYR A 257 4.65 8.58 -1.26
N ILE A 258 4.06 9.65 -1.79
CA ILE A 258 4.57 10.33 -3.00
C ILE A 258 5.97 10.85 -2.75
N ALA A 259 6.24 11.42 -1.57
CA ALA A 259 7.58 11.87 -1.22
C ALA A 259 8.59 10.73 -1.21
N GLN A 260 8.21 9.54 -0.70
CA GLN A 260 9.07 8.35 -0.78
C GLN A 260 9.28 7.87 -2.23
N ASP A 261 8.27 7.98 -3.10
CA ASP A 261 8.42 7.60 -4.50
C ASP A 261 9.36 8.54 -5.26
N VAL A 262 9.20 9.86 -5.06
CA VAL A 262 10.10 10.87 -5.62
C VAL A 262 11.53 10.64 -5.15
N PHE A 263 11.72 10.42 -3.85
CA PHE A 263 13.01 10.12 -3.27
C PHE A 263 13.63 8.85 -3.86
N ASN A 264 12.88 7.74 -3.90
CA ASN A 264 13.37 6.46 -4.43
C ASN A 264 13.74 6.53 -5.90
N ALA A 265 12.95 7.26 -6.71
CA ALA A 265 13.18 7.38 -8.14
C ALA A 265 14.54 8.02 -8.48
N VAL A 266 15.03 8.91 -7.63
CA VAL A 266 16.29 9.65 -7.89
C VAL A 266 17.44 9.28 -6.94
N PHE A 267 17.20 8.52 -5.88
CA PHE A 267 18.22 8.27 -4.85
C PHE A 267 19.46 7.54 -5.40
N THR A 268 19.25 6.50 -6.22
CA THR A 268 20.37 5.78 -6.86
C THR A 268 21.15 6.71 -7.81
N TYR A 269 20.45 7.54 -8.57
CA TYR A 269 21.08 8.54 -9.44
C TYR A 269 21.87 9.57 -8.63
N TYR A 270 21.34 10.01 -7.49
CA TYR A 270 22.04 10.91 -6.59
C TYR A 270 23.37 10.31 -6.12
N VAL A 271 23.37 9.07 -5.67
CA VAL A 271 24.59 8.40 -5.19
C VAL A 271 25.60 8.22 -6.32
N VAL A 272 25.15 7.79 -7.49
CA VAL A 272 26.05 7.44 -8.61
C VAL A 272 26.51 8.68 -9.38
N PHE A 273 25.62 9.62 -9.73
CA PHE A 273 25.95 10.74 -10.63
C PHE A 273 26.21 12.07 -9.92
N VAL A 274 25.72 12.27 -8.70
CA VAL A 274 25.94 13.49 -7.93
C VAL A 274 27.08 13.30 -6.94
N LEU A 275 27.05 12.20 -6.15
CA LEU A 275 28.13 11.89 -5.22
C LEU A 275 29.32 11.17 -5.88
N MET A 276 29.17 10.75 -7.13
CA MET A 276 30.20 9.99 -7.89
C MET A 276 30.66 8.72 -7.16
N GLN A 277 29.73 8.11 -6.39
CA GLN A 277 29.98 6.86 -5.66
C GLN A 277 29.51 5.64 -6.49
N GLU A 278 29.98 4.46 -6.08
CA GLU A 278 29.60 3.20 -6.73
C GLU A 278 28.12 2.84 -6.44
N ALA A 279 27.48 2.15 -7.37
CA ALA A 279 26.11 1.64 -7.18
C ALA A 279 25.98 0.69 -5.96
N ALA A 280 27.08 -0.02 -5.59
CA ALA A 280 27.13 -0.82 -4.38
C ALA A 280 26.94 0.03 -3.10
N VAL A 281 27.44 1.27 -3.09
CA VAL A 281 27.21 2.23 -1.97
C VAL A 281 25.73 2.58 -1.89
N ALA A 282 25.06 2.84 -3.02
CA ALA A 282 23.60 3.09 -3.05
C ALA A 282 22.83 1.90 -2.44
N SER A 283 23.21 0.68 -2.78
CA SER A 283 22.62 -0.55 -2.21
C SER A 283 22.76 -0.60 -0.69
N ASN A 284 23.95 -0.33 -0.15
CA ASN A 284 24.19 -0.32 1.29
C ASN A 284 23.39 0.76 2.02
N LEU A 285 23.27 1.95 1.43
CA LEU A 285 22.48 3.05 1.98
C LEU A 285 20.98 2.71 1.99
N LEU A 286 20.46 2.15 0.89
CA LEU A 286 19.07 1.67 0.79
C LEU A 286 18.80 0.53 1.78
N GLY A 287 19.72 -0.41 1.92
CA GLY A 287 19.63 -1.50 2.89
C GLY A 287 19.61 -0.99 4.33
N THR A 288 20.45 -0.01 4.65
CA THR A 288 20.45 0.66 5.95
C THR A 288 19.11 1.36 6.19
N MET A 289 18.58 2.09 5.21
CA MET A 289 17.23 2.68 5.31
C MET A 289 16.17 1.62 5.59
N ALA A 290 16.22 0.47 4.93
CA ALA A 290 15.22 -0.60 5.10
C ALA A 290 15.28 -1.22 6.51
N ILE A 291 16.48 -1.41 7.08
CA ILE A 291 16.65 -1.89 8.46
C ILE A 291 16.02 -0.89 9.45
N PHE A 292 16.38 0.39 9.35
CA PHE A 292 15.85 1.41 10.26
C PHE A 292 14.36 1.70 10.01
N GLN A 293 13.86 1.50 8.80
CA GLN A 293 12.42 1.53 8.50
C GLN A 293 11.68 0.43 9.27
N PHE A 294 12.21 -0.77 9.34
CA PHE A 294 11.62 -1.86 10.13
C PHE A 294 11.63 -1.54 11.63
N ILE A 295 12.75 -1.06 12.17
CA ILE A 295 12.84 -0.62 13.56
C ILE A 295 11.80 0.47 13.87
N ALA A 296 11.67 1.44 12.98
CA ALA A 296 10.71 2.53 13.13
C ALA A 296 9.25 2.05 13.17
N VAL A 297 8.87 1.09 12.35
CA VAL A 297 7.51 0.51 12.36
C VAL A 297 7.18 -0.01 13.77
N ILE A 298 8.12 -0.71 14.43
CA ILE A 298 7.94 -1.22 15.80
C ILE A 298 7.87 -0.06 16.81
N ALA A 299 8.77 0.92 16.69
CA ALA A 299 8.83 2.06 17.59
C ALA A 299 7.61 2.99 17.48
N MET A 300 6.97 3.02 16.32
CA MET A 300 5.77 3.85 16.09
C MET A 300 4.54 3.36 16.86
N ILE A 301 4.47 2.08 17.24
CA ILE A 301 3.34 1.54 17.99
C ILE A 301 3.13 2.31 19.31
N PRO A 302 4.10 2.33 20.26
CA PRO A 302 3.94 3.08 21.50
C PRO A 302 3.84 4.60 21.29
N LEU A 303 4.49 5.15 20.26
CA LEU A 303 4.41 6.58 19.95
C LEU A 303 2.99 6.99 19.50
N CYS A 304 2.35 6.21 18.64
CA CYS A 304 0.96 6.47 18.22
C CYS A 304 -0.03 6.31 19.37
N ILE A 305 0.20 5.37 20.29
CA ILE A 305 -0.64 5.21 21.49
C ILE A 305 -0.49 6.44 22.41
N ARG A 306 0.71 6.93 22.60
CA ARG A 306 0.99 8.04 23.54
C ARG A 306 0.61 9.40 23.00
N PHE A 307 0.95 9.71 21.76
CA PHE A 307 0.81 11.04 21.16
C PHE A 307 -0.36 11.16 20.18
N GLY A 308 -0.91 10.02 19.74
CA GLY A 308 -1.91 9.96 18.69
C GLY A 308 -1.32 10.00 17.27
N PRO A 309 -2.15 9.76 16.24
CA PRO A 309 -1.67 9.56 14.87
C PRO A 309 -1.10 10.84 14.22
N ALA A 310 -1.75 12.00 14.37
CA ALA A 310 -1.31 13.22 13.68
C ALA A 310 0.04 13.77 14.21
N PRO A 311 0.28 13.89 15.54
CA PRO A 311 1.60 14.28 16.04
C PRO A 311 2.71 13.29 15.66
N SER A 312 2.42 11.99 15.74
CA SER A 312 3.35 10.94 15.34
C SER A 312 3.72 11.02 13.85
N TYR A 313 2.73 11.27 12.99
CA TYR A 313 2.97 11.50 11.57
C TYR A 313 3.86 12.73 11.33
N ARG A 314 3.59 13.86 11.99
CA ARG A 314 4.39 15.09 11.86
C ARG A 314 5.85 14.88 12.25
N MET A 315 6.10 14.14 13.33
CA MET A 315 7.46 13.84 13.78
C MET A 315 8.24 13.06 12.72
N VAL A 316 7.67 12.03 12.14
CA VAL A 316 8.36 11.20 11.13
C VAL A 316 8.50 11.89 9.78
N VAL A 317 7.56 12.75 9.40
CA VAL A 317 7.69 13.61 8.22
C VAL A 317 8.84 14.60 8.36
N VAL A 318 9.01 15.21 9.54
CA VAL A 318 10.14 16.10 9.83
C VAL A 318 11.46 15.32 9.78
N LEU A 319 11.54 14.13 10.37
CA LEU A 319 12.75 13.30 10.31
C LEU A 319 13.14 12.95 8.88
N PHE A 320 12.18 12.54 8.05
CA PHE A 320 12.45 12.22 6.66
C PHE A 320 12.81 13.46 5.84
N GLY A 321 12.14 14.59 6.09
CA GLY A 321 12.46 15.86 5.45
C GLY A 321 13.86 16.37 5.79
N LEU A 322 14.25 16.30 7.07
CA LEU A 322 15.59 16.67 7.51
C LEU A 322 16.66 15.77 6.90
N SER A 323 16.43 14.46 6.80
CA SER A 323 17.37 13.54 6.14
C SER A 323 17.52 13.86 4.65
N SER A 324 16.42 14.15 3.96
CA SER A 324 16.45 14.54 2.55
C SER A 324 17.23 15.84 2.33
N LEU A 325 17.05 16.84 3.21
CA LEU A 325 17.82 18.08 3.19
C LEU A 325 19.30 17.85 3.52
N SER A 326 19.59 16.94 4.48
CA SER A 326 20.95 16.62 4.88
C SER A 326 21.79 16.03 3.73
N TYR A 327 21.19 15.25 2.83
CA TYR A 327 21.87 14.78 1.62
C TYR A 327 22.30 15.95 0.71
N ALA A 328 21.45 16.98 0.55
CA ALA A 328 21.81 18.17 -0.22
C ALA A 328 22.90 19.00 0.46
N LEU A 329 22.79 19.21 1.78
CA LEU A 329 23.78 19.94 2.54
C LEU A 329 25.16 19.25 2.51
N LEU A 330 25.18 17.93 2.55
CA LEU A 330 26.40 17.13 2.49
C LEU A 330 27.14 17.30 1.17
N TYR A 331 26.42 17.40 0.07
CA TYR A 331 26.98 17.69 -1.23
C TYR A 331 27.63 19.08 -1.27
N TYR A 332 26.91 20.13 -0.82
CA TYR A 332 27.43 21.50 -0.83
C TYR A 332 28.56 21.73 0.18
N ALA A 333 28.61 20.96 1.26
CA ALA A 333 29.69 21.02 2.26
C ALA A 333 30.96 20.28 1.82
N GLY A 334 30.96 19.59 0.68
CA GLY A 334 32.09 18.79 0.21
C GLY A 334 32.39 17.57 1.08
N LEU A 335 31.40 17.06 1.83
CA LEU A 335 31.54 15.92 2.73
C LEU A 335 30.97 14.62 2.13
N SER A 336 30.83 14.58 0.81
CA SER A 336 30.26 13.44 0.06
C SER A 336 31.02 12.13 0.21
N ASP A 337 32.31 12.17 0.60
CA ASP A 337 33.16 10.99 0.76
C ASP A 337 33.11 10.41 2.19
N VAL A 338 32.42 11.05 3.12
CA VAL A 338 32.30 10.56 4.51
C VAL A 338 31.21 9.49 4.60
N TYR A 339 31.57 8.25 4.30
CA TYR A 339 30.66 7.11 4.25
C TYR A 339 29.84 6.90 5.53
N SER A 340 30.44 7.09 6.70
CA SER A 340 29.74 6.98 7.99
C SER A 340 28.62 7.99 8.14
N LEU A 341 28.79 9.20 7.59
CA LEU A 341 27.78 10.25 7.64
C LEU A 341 26.61 9.91 6.68
N LEU A 342 26.91 9.38 5.49
CA LEU A 342 25.89 8.87 4.56
C LEU A 342 25.04 7.76 5.21
N LEU A 343 25.68 6.83 5.92
CA LEU A 343 24.96 5.77 6.65
C LEU A 343 24.07 6.34 7.76
N LEU A 344 24.56 7.34 8.52
CA LEU A 344 23.78 7.98 9.58
C LEU A 344 22.54 8.67 9.01
N ILE A 345 22.69 9.44 7.92
CA ILE A 345 21.57 10.11 7.25
C ILE A 345 20.57 9.05 6.71
N SER A 346 21.07 7.95 6.14
CA SER A 346 20.24 6.84 5.67
C SER A 346 19.46 6.18 6.81
N ALA A 347 20.06 6.02 7.98
CA ALA A 347 19.38 5.50 9.16
C ALA A 347 18.24 6.42 9.60
N VAL A 348 18.47 7.73 9.65
CA VAL A 348 17.44 8.74 9.99
C VAL A 348 16.33 8.76 8.92
N ALA A 349 16.69 8.68 7.64
CA ALA A 349 15.72 8.55 6.55
C ALA A 349 14.84 7.31 6.71
N GLY A 350 15.46 6.18 7.07
CA GLY A 350 14.74 4.93 7.36
C GLY A 350 13.74 5.08 8.50
N LEU A 351 14.12 5.72 9.61
CA LEU A 351 13.22 6.00 10.74
C LEU A 351 12.00 6.83 10.29
N GLY A 352 12.24 7.89 9.52
CA GLY A 352 11.16 8.71 8.99
C GLY A 352 10.20 7.93 8.08
N ARG A 353 10.75 7.15 7.14
CA ARG A 353 9.99 6.33 6.19
C ARG A 353 9.15 5.25 6.87
N GLY A 354 9.69 4.57 7.88
CA GLY A 354 8.97 3.54 8.63
C GLY A 354 7.72 4.09 9.31
N GLY A 355 7.83 5.27 9.90
CA GLY A 355 6.67 5.93 10.50
C GLY A 355 5.63 6.39 9.47
N ILE A 356 6.06 6.93 8.33
CA ILE A 356 5.18 7.29 7.21
C ILE A 356 4.43 6.05 6.70
N ASN A 357 5.07 4.89 6.69
CA ASN A 357 4.42 3.64 6.27
C ASN A 357 3.44 3.11 7.32
N TYR A 358 3.74 3.28 8.61
CA TYR A 358 2.92 2.73 9.70
C TYR A 358 1.68 3.59 10.00
N VAL A 359 1.87 4.91 10.20
CA VAL A 359 0.81 5.78 10.76
C VAL A 359 -0.47 5.79 9.93
N PRO A 360 -0.46 5.97 8.61
CA PRO A 360 -1.69 5.97 7.84
C PRO A 360 -2.43 4.63 7.86
N TRP A 361 -1.72 3.51 7.76
CA TRP A 361 -2.33 2.19 7.82
C TRP A 361 -2.89 1.83 9.20
N ASN A 362 -2.31 2.37 10.26
CA ASN A 362 -2.91 2.27 11.60
C ASN A 362 -4.16 3.16 11.73
N THR A 363 -4.13 4.34 11.12
CA THR A 363 -5.18 5.36 11.32
C THR A 363 -6.46 5.06 10.53
N TYR A 364 -6.38 4.40 9.35
CA TYR A 364 -7.56 4.16 8.52
C TYR A 364 -8.63 3.31 9.22
N THR A 365 -8.25 2.44 10.14
CA THR A 365 -9.18 1.61 10.92
C THR A 365 -10.09 2.47 11.81
N TYR A 366 -9.56 3.56 12.38
CA TYR A 366 -10.35 4.53 13.17
C TYR A 366 -11.27 5.37 12.29
N ILE A 367 -10.91 5.59 11.04
CA ILE A 367 -11.75 6.31 10.08
C ILE A 367 -12.94 5.47 9.64
N ALA A 368 -12.79 4.16 9.58
CA ALA A 368 -13.90 3.24 9.35
C ALA A 368 -14.97 3.33 10.44
N ASP A 369 -14.59 3.64 11.69
CA ASP A 369 -15.53 3.88 12.78
C ASP A 369 -16.33 5.20 12.58
N VAL A 370 -15.72 6.22 11.94
CA VAL A 370 -16.44 7.45 11.56
C VAL A 370 -17.48 7.15 10.47
N ASP A 371 -17.14 6.33 9.51
CA ASP A 371 -18.07 5.89 8.46
C ASP A 371 -19.22 5.05 9.05
N GLU A 372 -18.93 4.20 10.05
CA GLU A 372 -19.95 3.44 10.76
C GLU A 372 -20.94 4.36 11.49
N ALA A 373 -20.46 5.44 12.12
CA ALA A 373 -21.35 6.42 12.75
C ALA A 373 -22.26 7.12 11.73
N ILE A 374 -21.81 7.32 10.50
CA ILE A 374 -22.59 7.93 9.42
C ILE A 374 -23.59 6.94 8.82
N THR A 375 -23.11 5.75 8.45
CA THR A 375 -23.87 4.80 7.62
C THR A 375 -24.57 3.70 8.40
N GLY A 376 -24.18 3.47 9.64
CA GLY A 376 -24.60 2.30 10.43
C GLY A 376 -23.97 0.98 9.95
N GLN A 377 -23.04 1.05 9.00
CA GLN A 377 -22.40 -0.13 8.40
C GLN A 377 -20.88 -0.07 8.53
N ARG A 378 -20.26 -1.21 8.77
CA ARG A 378 -18.80 -1.33 8.85
C ARG A 378 -18.19 -1.68 7.50
N ARG A 379 -17.53 -0.72 6.85
CA ARG A 379 -17.04 -0.82 5.47
C ARG A 379 -15.52 -0.66 5.35
N GLU A 380 -14.74 -1.23 6.26
CA GLU A 380 -13.27 -1.10 6.31
C GLU A 380 -12.57 -1.42 4.98
N GLY A 381 -13.03 -2.46 4.27
CA GLY A 381 -12.43 -2.89 3.00
C GLY A 381 -12.49 -1.84 1.89
N ILE A 382 -13.53 -0.98 1.89
CA ILE A 382 -13.68 0.07 0.88
C ILE A 382 -12.61 1.15 1.08
N PHE A 383 -12.31 1.51 2.34
CA PHE A 383 -11.26 2.49 2.65
C PHE A 383 -9.88 1.97 2.25
N ALA A 384 -9.56 0.72 2.54
CA ALA A 384 -8.32 0.11 2.10
C ALA A 384 -8.23 0.06 0.57
N GLY A 385 -9.33 -0.22 -0.11
CA GLY A 385 -9.42 -0.24 -1.58
C GLY A 385 -9.12 1.11 -2.21
N ILE A 386 -9.74 2.20 -1.72
CA ILE A 386 -9.49 3.55 -2.28
C ILE A 386 -8.07 4.03 -1.94
N MET A 387 -7.54 3.71 -0.76
CA MET A 387 -6.15 4.01 -0.42
C MET A 387 -5.18 3.32 -1.39
N THR A 388 -5.39 2.06 -1.68
CA THR A 388 -4.55 1.30 -2.62
C THR A 388 -4.65 1.85 -4.04
N LEU A 389 -5.87 2.14 -4.51
CA LEU A 389 -6.10 2.68 -5.85
C LEU A 389 -5.43 4.05 -6.03
N THR A 390 -5.67 4.97 -5.10
CA THR A 390 -5.08 6.31 -5.15
C THR A 390 -3.56 6.26 -4.98
N ARG A 391 -3.04 5.32 -4.20
CA ARG A 391 -1.60 5.07 -4.05
C ARG A 391 -0.94 4.68 -5.37
N LYS A 392 -1.53 3.72 -6.10
CA LYS A 392 -1.01 3.26 -7.39
C LYS A 392 -1.04 4.39 -8.44
N ALA A 393 -2.15 5.12 -8.52
CA ALA A 393 -2.29 6.24 -9.45
C ALA A 393 -1.30 7.38 -9.14
N SER A 394 -1.14 7.74 -7.87
CA SER A 394 -0.21 8.80 -7.46
C SER A 394 1.25 8.41 -7.66
N GLN A 395 1.60 7.14 -7.44
CA GLN A 395 2.94 6.61 -7.72
C GLN A 395 3.29 6.74 -9.20
N ALA A 396 2.37 6.32 -10.10
CA ALA A 396 2.57 6.45 -11.53
C ALA A 396 2.83 7.91 -11.94
N GLY A 397 2.00 8.83 -11.45
CA GLY A 397 2.14 10.26 -11.72
C GLY A 397 3.45 10.85 -11.17
N ALA A 398 3.83 10.50 -9.96
CA ALA A 398 5.05 10.99 -9.33
C ALA A 398 6.32 10.53 -10.06
N VAL A 399 6.41 9.24 -10.37
CA VAL A 399 7.57 8.67 -11.08
C VAL A 399 7.65 9.22 -12.51
N MET A 400 6.51 9.35 -13.20
CA MET A 400 6.47 9.95 -14.54
C MET A 400 6.92 11.41 -14.54
N LEU A 401 6.49 12.21 -13.54
CA LEU A 401 6.92 13.60 -13.40
C LEU A 401 8.44 13.69 -13.19
N VAL A 402 9.01 12.82 -12.35
CA VAL A 402 10.47 12.75 -12.16
C VAL A 402 11.18 12.45 -13.50
N GLY A 403 10.69 11.47 -14.27
CA GLY A 403 11.26 11.14 -15.58
C GLY A 403 11.22 12.31 -16.57
N ILE A 404 10.09 13.04 -16.62
CA ILE A 404 9.96 14.23 -17.47
C ILE A 404 10.97 15.32 -17.05
N ILE A 405 11.08 15.62 -15.74
CA ILE A 405 12.02 16.64 -15.25
C ILE A 405 13.46 16.24 -15.55
N MET A 406 13.83 14.97 -15.34
CA MET A 406 15.17 14.47 -15.65
C MET A 406 15.49 14.60 -17.15
N GLN A 407 14.56 14.24 -18.02
CA GLN A 407 14.77 14.36 -19.45
C GLN A 407 14.89 15.81 -19.91
N LEU A 408 14.04 16.70 -19.40
CA LEU A 408 14.11 18.14 -19.71
C LEU A 408 15.40 18.79 -19.19
N SER A 409 16.02 18.25 -18.15
CA SER A 409 17.33 18.72 -17.66
C SER A 409 18.49 18.30 -18.56
N GLY A 410 18.25 17.48 -19.58
CA GLY A 410 19.29 17.00 -20.50
C GLY A 410 19.99 15.73 -20.04
N PHE A 411 19.33 14.86 -19.27
CA PHE A 411 19.89 13.58 -18.88
C PHE A 411 20.25 12.72 -20.10
N VAL A 412 21.48 12.22 -20.16
CA VAL A 412 22.00 11.41 -21.25
C VAL A 412 22.12 9.95 -20.80
N SER A 413 21.27 9.10 -21.34
CA SER A 413 21.26 7.66 -21.03
C SER A 413 22.57 6.97 -21.43
N GLY A 414 23.04 6.05 -20.58
CA GLY A 414 24.27 5.29 -20.82
C GLY A 414 25.58 6.04 -20.52
N GLN A 415 25.56 7.33 -20.21
CA GLN A 415 26.77 8.07 -19.84
C GLN A 415 27.05 8.01 -18.34
N LYS A 416 28.32 7.80 -17.97
CA LYS A 416 28.77 7.76 -16.57
C LYS A 416 28.87 9.17 -15.95
N ILE A 417 29.21 10.17 -16.75
CA ILE A 417 29.31 11.58 -16.33
C ILE A 417 28.16 12.33 -16.97
N GLN A 418 27.29 12.87 -16.14
CA GLN A 418 26.14 13.66 -16.59
C GLN A 418 26.51 15.14 -16.67
N PRO A 419 25.83 15.93 -17.53
CA PRO A 419 25.95 17.38 -17.51
C PRO A 419 25.69 17.96 -16.12
N GLU A 420 26.39 19.03 -15.75
CA GLU A 420 26.29 19.66 -14.43
C GLU A 420 24.85 20.05 -14.06
N GLY A 421 24.08 20.55 -15.03
CA GLY A 421 22.66 20.87 -14.85
C GLY A 421 21.80 19.68 -14.45
N VAL A 422 22.14 18.46 -14.92
CA VAL A 422 21.43 17.23 -14.56
C VAL A 422 21.71 16.86 -13.10
N SER A 423 22.97 16.95 -12.66
CA SER A 423 23.37 16.68 -11.28
C SER A 423 22.63 17.60 -10.29
N HIS A 424 22.54 18.90 -10.61
CA HIS A 424 21.76 19.85 -9.82
C HIS A 424 20.27 19.52 -9.83
N THR A 425 19.71 19.09 -10.96
CA THR A 425 18.29 18.71 -11.05
C THR A 425 18.00 17.47 -10.19
N ILE A 426 18.85 16.45 -10.24
CA ILE A 426 18.72 15.26 -9.38
C ILE A 426 18.73 15.65 -7.90
N LEU A 427 19.66 16.53 -7.51
CA LEU A 427 19.77 17.03 -6.14
C LEU A 427 18.52 17.81 -5.72
N LEU A 428 17.97 18.67 -6.60
CA LEU A 428 16.76 19.45 -6.34
C LEU A 428 15.53 18.54 -6.20
N ILE A 429 15.38 17.50 -7.03
CA ILE A 429 14.27 16.55 -6.93
C ILE A 429 14.38 15.80 -5.59
N LEU A 430 15.58 15.30 -5.25
CA LEU A 430 15.81 14.57 -4.01
C LEU A 430 15.49 15.39 -2.77
N SER A 431 15.92 16.65 -2.73
CA SER A 431 15.77 17.55 -1.58
C SER A 431 14.46 18.33 -1.64
N VAL A 432 14.37 19.32 -2.51
CA VAL A 432 13.22 20.24 -2.60
C VAL A 432 11.95 19.52 -3.05
N GLY A 433 12.04 18.65 -4.05
CA GLY A 433 10.90 17.89 -4.55
C GLY A 433 10.27 17.03 -3.44
N THR A 434 11.10 16.29 -2.72
CA THR A 434 10.65 15.48 -1.57
C THR A 434 10.07 16.37 -0.46
N LEU A 435 10.73 17.48 -0.11
CA LEU A 435 10.26 18.41 0.93
C LEU A 435 8.93 19.06 0.61
N VAL A 436 8.71 19.50 -0.62
CA VAL A 436 7.43 20.13 -1.04
C VAL A 436 6.28 19.16 -0.84
N VAL A 437 6.44 17.92 -1.25
CA VAL A 437 5.40 16.88 -1.08
C VAL A 437 5.17 16.56 0.40
N LEU A 438 6.24 16.41 1.18
CA LEU A 438 6.15 16.21 2.63
C LEU A 438 5.44 17.38 3.32
N ALA A 439 5.74 18.61 2.92
CA ALA A 439 5.11 19.82 3.47
C ALA A 439 3.61 19.82 3.21
N CYS A 440 3.15 19.41 2.02
CA CYS A 440 1.72 19.26 1.74
C CYS A 440 1.06 18.26 2.72
N GLY A 441 1.64 17.09 2.92
CA GLY A 441 1.15 16.10 3.89
C GLY A 441 1.18 16.62 5.33
N PHE A 442 2.24 17.32 5.71
CA PHE A 442 2.39 17.96 7.03
C PHE A 442 1.30 19.00 7.28
N LEU A 443 1.06 19.92 6.33
CA LEU A 443 0.03 20.96 6.45
C LEU A 443 -1.38 20.36 6.59
N VAL A 444 -1.67 19.29 5.83
CA VAL A 444 -2.93 18.57 5.97
C VAL A 444 -3.05 17.96 7.38
N SER A 445 -1.94 17.43 7.93
CA SER A 445 -1.92 16.83 9.27
C SER A 445 -2.25 17.81 10.40
N LEU A 446 -2.03 19.11 10.21
CA LEU A 446 -2.39 20.15 11.18
C LEU A 446 -3.90 20.27 11.34
N ARG A 447 -4.67 19.96 10.30
CA ARG A 447 -6.13 20.00 10.29
C ARG A 447 -6.76 18.68 10.74
N PHE A 448 -5.98 17.62 10.88
CA PHE A 448 -6.47 16.29 11.27
C PHE A 448 -6.77 16.24 12.77
N LYS A 449 -8.04 16.04 13.13
CA LYS A 449 -8.55 16.16 14.50
C LYS A 449 -8.87 14.82 15.18
N LEU A 450 -8.70 13.72 14.47
CA LEU A 450 -8.89 12.39 15.06
C LEU A 450 -7.70 12.05 15.97
N ASN A 451 -7.99 11.88 17.24
CA ASN A 451 -7.04 11.48 18.29
C ASN A 451 -7.73 10.50 19.25
N LEU A 452 -7.03 10.03 20.26
CA LEU A 452 -7.52 9.03 21.20
C LEU A 452 -8.81 9.48 21.90
N HIS A 453 -8.88 10.75 22.33
CA HIS A 453 -10.05 11.32 23.02
C HIS A 453 -11.24 11.43 22.05
N THR A 454 -11.06 12.07 20.87
CA THR A 454 -12.14 12.24 19.90
C THR A 454 -12.66 10.91 19.37
N HIS A 455 -11.77 9.90 19.23
CA HIS A 455 -12.17 8.56 18.83
C HIS A 455 -12.97 7.84 19.93
N SER A 456 -12.60 7.98 21.22
CA SER A 456 -13.35 7.38 22.31
C SER A 456 -14.77 7.94 22.40
N VAL A 457 -14.92 9.26 22.25
CA VAL A 457 -16.23 9.92 22.18
C VAL A 457 -17.05 9.43 21.00
N LEU A 458 -16.44 9.37 19.81
CA LEU A 458 -17.11 8.84 18.60
C LEU A 458 -17.61 7.42 18.83
N ARG A 459 -16.78 6.55 19.41
CA ARG A 459 -17.14 5.15 19.64
C ARG A 459 -18.28 4.99 20.64
N SER A 460 -18.30 5.77 21.73
CA SER A 460 -19.40 5.75 22.69
C SER A 460 -20.72 6.19 22.05
N GLU A 461 -20.68 7.23 21.22
CA GLU A 461 -21.85 7.71 20.49
C GLU A 461 -22.32 6.73 19.40
N THR A 462 -21.40 6.09 18.69
CA THR A 462 -21.72 5.05 17.70
C THR A 462 -22.41 3.85 18.35
N LEU A 463 -21.94 3.41 19.53
CA LEU A 463 -22.60 2.34 20.29
C LEU A 463 -24.01 2.75 20.70
N ARG A 464 -24.19 3.98 21.19
CA ARG A 464 -25.49 4.51 21.53
C ARG A 464 -26.44 4.57 20.32
N MET A 465 -25.98 5.07 19.18
CA MET A 465 -26.78 5.09 17.94
C MET A 465 -27.15 3.68 17.49
N ARG A 466 -26.25 2.70 17.68
CA ARG A 466 -26.50 1.29 17.34
C ARG A 466 -27.60 0.69 18.22
N GLU A 467 -27.63 1.00 19.51
CA GLU A 467 -28.67 0.54 20.45
C GLU A 467 -30.01 1.18 20.15
N LEU A 468 -30.04 2.48 19.85
CA LEU A 468 -31.27 3.23 19.55
C LEU A 468 -31.78 2.97 18.12
N GLY A 469 -30.91 2.63 17.16
CA GLY A 469 -31.24 2.49 15.75
C GLY A 469 -31.34 3.82 14.98
N TYR A 470 -31.03 4.94 15.60
CA TYR A 470 -31.08 6.30 15.02
C TYR A 470 -30.11 7.26 15.74
N ALA A 471 -29.85 8.42 15.13
CA ALA A 471 -29.10 9.52 15.72
C ALA A 471 -30.07 10.63 16.20
N GLN A 472 -29.94 11.05 17.45
CA GLN A 472 -30.76 12.12 18.02
C GLN A 472 -29.88 13.03 18.88
N SER A 473 -29.77 14.30 18.48
CA SER A 473 -28.90 15.30 19.12
C SER A 473 -29.35 15.70 20.54
N GLU A 474 -30.64 15.62 20.83
CA GLU A 474 -31.21 16.00 22.14
C GLU A 474 -30.76 15.05 23.27
N GLN A 475 -30.36 13.84 22.96
CA GLN A 475 -29.96 12.82 23.92
C GLN A 475 -28.46 12.75 24.16
N THR A 476 -27.68 13.63 23.54
CA THR A 476 -26.19 13.65 23.68
C THR A 476 -25.74 14.99 24.26
N SER A 477 -24.58 14.99 24.93
CA SER A 477 -24.01 16.25 25.43
C SER A 477 -23.56 17.14 24.25
N ALA A 478 -23.61 18.46 24.45
CA ALA A 478 -23.15 19.40 23.42
C ALA A 478 -21.70 19.18 23.01
N GLU A 479 -20.86 18.75 23.95
CA GLU A 479 -19.45 18.43 23.70
C GLU A 479 -19.29 17.19 22.80
N HIS A 480 -19.94 16.07 23.11
CA HIS A 480 -19.93 14.84 22.31
C HIS A 480 -20.48 15.09 20.91
N ARG A 481 -21.59 15.83 20.84
CA ARG A 481 -22.17 16.23 19.55
C ARG A 481 -21.16 16.98 18.68
N ALA A 482 -20.52 18.03 19.26
CA ALA A 482 -19.54 18.83 18.54
C ALA A 482 -18.35 17.99 18.02
N VAL A 483 -17.85 17.03 18.81
CA VAL A 483 -16.78 16.11 18.42
C VAL A 483 -17.21 15.23 17.26
N VAL A 484 -18.39 14.62 17.33
CA VAL A 484 -18.88 13.70 16.28
C VAL A 484 -19.16 14.47 14.99
N GLU A 485 -19.80 15.64 15.05
CA GLU A 485 -20.04 16.52 13.90
C GLU A 485 -18.72 17.00 13.25
N LEU A 486 -17.70 17.30 14.08
CA LEU A 486 -16.37 17.68 13.60
C LEU A 486 -15.71 16.56 12.77
N LEU A 487 -15.80 15.31 13.24
CA LEU A 487 -15.21 14.14 12.58
C LEU A 487 -16.02 13.70 11.35
N ALA A 488 -17.33 13.62 11.48
CA ALA A 488 -18.23 13.23 10.39
C ALA A 488 -18.32 14.30 9.29
N GLY A 489 -18.20 15.58 9.66
CA GLY A 489 -18.35 16.71 8.74
C GLY A 489 -19.79 16.99 8.35
N MET A 490 -20.77 16.53 9.15
CA MET A 490 -22.20 16.72 8.94
C MET A 490 -22.95 16.84 10.29
N PRO A 491 -24.16 17.41 10.32
CA PRO A 491 -24.97 17.51 11.54
C PRO A 491 -25.25 16.15 12.17
N TYR A 492 -25.30 16.08 13.50
CA TYR A 492 -25.50 14.86 14.27
C TYR A 492 -26.78 14.10 13.88
N ASP A 493 -27.88 14.80 13.70
CA ASP A 493 -29.20 14.23 13.35
C ASP A 493 -29.25 13.67 11.91
N CYS A 494 -28.20 13.93 11.09
CA CYS A 494 -28.04 13.38 9.75
C CYS A 494 -27.16 12.12 9.73
N LEU A 495 -26.72 11.64 10.89
CA LEU A 495 -25.91 10.42 11.04
C LEU A 495 -26.80 9.17 11.05
N TRP A 496 -26.18 8.02 11.16
CA TRP A 496 -26.78 6.68 11.31
C TRP A 496 -27.82 6.34 10.24
N GLY A 497 -27.47 5.41 9.38
CA GLY A 497 -28.31 5.03 8.25
C GLY A 497 -28.29 6.03 7.09
N ASN A 498 -27.47 7.09 7.19
CA ASN A 498 -27.22 7.98 6.08
C ASN A 498 -26.42 7.23 5.02
N ASN A 499 -27.14 6.82 3.96
CA ASN A 499 -26.52 6.13 2.86
C ASN A 499 -25.64 7.11 2.06
N ASN A 500 -24.39 7.29 2.51
CA ASN A 500 -23.38 8.12 1.84
C ASN A 500 -23.01 7.60 0.44
N ILE A 501 -23.66 6.51 -0.01
CA ILE A 501 -23.43 5.84 -1.30
C ILE A 501 -24.02 6.64 -2.48
N GLY A 502 -24.79 7.69 -2.28
CA GLY A 502 -25.52 8.24 -3.39
C GLY A 502 -25.05 9.58 -3.93
N TYR A 503 -24.34 9.61 -5.03
CA TYR A 503 -24.47 10.69 -6.01
C TYR A 503 -25.88 10.71 -6.61
N LEU A 504 -26.60 9.60 -6.57
CA LEU A 504 -27.91 9.39 -7.20
C LEU A 504 -29.09 9.55 -6.25
N ASN A 505 -28.92 9.39 -4.93
CA ASN A 505 -29.99 9.61 -3.97
C ASN A 505 -29.87 10.98 -3.33
N ARG A 506 -30.31 12.01 -4.03
CA ARG A 506 -30.53 13.38 -3.50
C ARG A 506 -31.70 13.46 -2.48
N HIS A 507 -32.31 12.36 -2.13
CA HIS A 507 -33.32 12.33 -1.08
C HIS A 507 -32.60 12.26 0.27
N LYS A 508 -32.69 13.36 1.03
CA LYS A 508 -32.56 13.28 2.49
C LYS A 508 -33.40 12.09 2.94
N PRO A 509 -32.87 11.16 3.79
CA PRO A 509 -33.77 10.23 4.45
C PRO A 509 -34.85 11.08 5.09
N ALA A 510 -36.11 10.79 4.79
CA ALA A 510 -37.21 11.39 5.52
C ALA A 510 -36.91 11.11 6.99
N ALA A 511 -36.87 12.17 7.81
CA ALA A 511 -36.79 11.99 9.24
C ALA A 511 -37.82 10.93 9.61
N PRO A 512 -37.48 9.86 10.35
CA PRO A 512 -38.46 8.86 10.71
C PRO A 512 -39.64 9.58 11.28
N ALA A 513 -40.80 9.41 10.66
CA ALA A 513 -42.02 10.04 11.11
C ALA A 513 -42.13 9.69 12.59
N LEU A 514 -42.13 10.71 13.46
CA LEU A 514 -42.37 10.55 14.87
C LEU A 514 -43.66 9.74 15.00
N ILE A 515 -43.53 8.46 15.32
CA ILE A 515 -44.67 7.63 15.69
C ILE A 515 -45.13 8.19 17.02
N LYS A 516 -46.02 9.17 16.92
CA LYS A 516 -46.80 9.61 18.06
C LYS A 516 -47.65 8.43 18.51
N GLY A 517 -47.28 7.87 19.65
CA GLY A 517 -48.10 7.04 20.50
C GLY A 517 -48.84 5.88 19.80
N GLY A 518 -48.25 4.72 19.77
CA GLY A 518 -48.93 3.50 19.38
C GLY A 518 -48.15 2.28 19.88
N ALA A 519 -48.79 1.53 20.73
CA ALA A 519 -48.33 0.42 21.52
C ALA A 519 -47.29 -0.49 20.83
N LEU A 520 -46.23 -0.78 21.55
CA LEU A 520 -45.30 -1.91 21.34
C LEU A 520 -46.11 -3.20 21.22
N ASN A 521 -46.30 -3.69 20.00
CA ASN A 521 -46.62 -5.09 19.81
C ASN A 521 -45.31 -5.86 19.77
N SER A 522 -45.05 -6.51 20.90
CA SER A 522 -44.01 -7.52 21.08
C SER A 522 -44.32 -8.75 20.21
N THR A 523 -43.62 -8.90 19.09
CA THR A 523 -43.49 -10.19 18.41
C THR A 523 -42.12 -10.26 17.75
N TYR A 524 -41.10 -10.47 18.58
CA TYR A 524 -39.91 -11.20 18.16
C TYR A 524 -39.84 -12.45 19.05
N THR A 525 -40.51 -13.47 18.64
CA THR A 525 -40.35 -14.84 19.15
C THR A 525 -38.98 -15.37 18.67
N ARG A 526 -38.29 -15.94 19.64
CA ARG A 526 -37.09 -16.74 19.53
C ARG A 526 -37.20 -17.80 18.43
N GLY A 527 -36.14 -17.94 17.64
CA GLY A 527 -35.83 -19.04 16.75
C GLY A 527 -34.34 -19.03 16.45
#